data_7003f9e6464f8c9b8a281bb0a4e8444c
#
_entry.id   7003f9e6464f8c9b8a281bb0a4e8444c
#
_cell.length_a   1.000
_cell.length_b   1.000
_cell.length_c   1.000
_cell.angle_alpha   90.00
_cell.angle_beta   90.00
_cell.angle_gamma   90.00
#
_symmetry.space_group_name_H-M   'P 1'
#
loop_
_entity.id
_entity.type
_entity.pdbx_description
1 polymer ?
#
loop_
_entity_poly.entity_id
_entity_poly.type
_entity_poly.pdbx_seq_one_letter_code
_entity_poly.pdbx_strand_id
1 'polypeptide(L)'
;MDALYEANDAEYALHMLTKTDDRSWYNMIRVGSTISLEAWDNKYKPNQDWNHAWGAAPANIIPRRLMGVEPLTPGFGTARIKPQLASLEWAKATIPTIRGAIRMEVENKADAYILKVTIPANMDAEVYLPLPRGKYTVTNNGAPVKVSRVKGEPFLYAGKIGSGSYTFVVN
;
A
#
# COMPACT_ATOMS: atom_id res chain seq x y z
N MET A 1 2.84 4.58 -12.36
CA MET A 1 2.25 4.09 -11.09
C MET A 1 2.61 5.01 -9.92
N ASP A 2 3.89 5.23 -9.60
CA ASP A 2 4.28 6.13 -8.50
C ASP A 2 3.62 7.51 -8.56
N ALA A 3 3.68 8.16 -9.72
CA ALA A 3 3.07 9.48 -9.92
C ALA A 3 1.56 9.51 -9.63
N LEU A 4 0.83 8.43 -9.88
CA LEU A 4 -0.60 8.33 -9.59
C LEU A 4 -0.84 8.31 -8.07
N TYR A 5 -0.09 7.50 -7.32
CA TYR A 5 -0.18 7.47 -5.86
C TYR A 5 0.26 8.78 -5.21
N GLU A 6 1.29 9.44 -5.75
CA GLU A 6 1.72 10.78 -5.29
C GLU A 6 0.65 11.86 -5.58
N ALA A 7 -0.09 11.72 -6.68
CA ALA A 7 -1.20 12.59 -7.02
C ALA A 7 -2.50 12.24 -6.26
N ASN A 8 -2.46 11.25 -5.35
CA ASN A 8 -3.63 10.68 -4.65
C ASN A 8 -4.69 10.07 -5.59
N ASP A 9 -4.28 9.61 -6.78
CA ASP A 9 -5.13 8.88 -7.73
C ASP A 9 -4.90 7.36 -7.62
N ALA A 10 -5.11 6.85 -6.41
CA ALA A 10 -4.96 5.42 -6.12
C ALA A 10 -5.98 4.56 -6.89
N GLU A 11 -7.16 5.11 -7.23
CA GLU A 11 -8.19 4.38 -7.98
C GLU A 11 -7.73 4.06 -9.39
N TYR A 12 -7.17 5.02 -10.11
CA TYR A 12 -6.62 4.76 -11.43
C TYR A 12 -5.39 3.87 -11.38
N ALA A 13 -4.55 4.00 -10.33
CA ALA A 13 -3.42 3.10 -10.12
C ALA A 13 -3.88 1.65 -9.90
N LEU A 14 -4.92 1.42 -9.09
CA LEU A 14 -5.53 0.10 -8.89
C LEU A 14 -6.10 -0.44 -10.20
N HIS A 15 -6.85 0.38 -10.95
CA HIS A 15 -7.36 -0.01 -12.27
C HIS A 15 -6.22 -0.48 -13.19
N MET A 16 -5.11 0.23 -13.23
CA MET A 16 -3.95 -0.16 -14.04
C MET A 16 -3.31 -1.48 -13.58
N LEU A 17 -3.31 -1.76 -12.27
CA LEU A 17 -2.78 -3.02 -11.73
C LEU A 17 -3.69 -4.22 -12.03
N THR A 18 -5.01 -3.99 -12.04
CA THR A 18 -6.03 -5.06 -12.09
C THR A 18 -6.64 -5.27 -13.48
N LYS A 19 -6.31 -4.45 -14.47
CA LYS A 19 -6.81 -4.62 -15.84
C LYS A 19 -6.44 -5.96 -16.44
N THR A 20 -7.29 -6.48 -17.33
CA THR A 20 -7.19 -7.84 -17.88
C THR A 20 -7.02 -7.89 -19.40
N ASP A 21 -6.81 -6.74 -20.04
CA ASP A 21 -6.56 -6.66 -21.48
C ASP A 21 -5.16 -7.20 -21.85
N ASP A 22 -4.84 -7.19 -23.15
CA ASP A 22 -3.58 -7.71 -23.68
C ASP A 22 -2.32 -6.96 -23.22
N ARG A 23 -2.48 -5.74 -22.68
CA ARG A 23 -1.40 -4.93 -22.14
C ARG A 23 -1.53 -4.81 -20.63
N SER A 24 -1.52 -5.94 -19.95
CA SER A 24 -1.71 -6.05 -18.51
C SER A 24 -0.78 -7.08 -17.88
N TRP A 25 -0.53 -6.99 -16.60
CA TRP A 25 0.17 -8.03 -15.84
C TRP A 25 -0.61 -9.34 -15.84
N TYR A 26 -1.94 -9.28 -15.86
CA TYR A 26 -2.78 -10.47 -16.00
C TYR A 26 -2.51 -11.19 -17.34
N ASN A 27 -2.24 -10.45 -18.42
CA ASN A 27 -1.91 -11.08 -19.70
C ASN A 27 -0.62 -11.89 -19.65
N MET A 28 0.40 -11.45 -18.90
CA MET A 28 1.63 -12.22 -18.71
C MET A 28 1.34 -13.61 -18.11
N ILE A 29 0.42 -13.68 -17.14
CA ILE A 29 -0.06 -14.95 -16.55
C ILE A 29 -0.84 -15.75 -17.60
N ARG A 30 -1.74 -15.12 -18.32
CA ARG A 30 -2.61 -15.75 -19.33
C ARG A 30 -1.81 -16.41 -20.46
N VAL A 31 -0.70 -15.84 -20.88
CA VAL A 31 0.19 -16.42 -21.90
C VAL A 31 1.14 -17.48 -21.37
N GLY A 32 1.01 -17.85 -20.08
CA GLY A 32 1.73 -18.95 -19.45
C GLY A 32 3.06 -18.57 -18.80
N SER A 33 3.35 -17.27 -18.63
CA SER A 33 4.56 -16.87 -17.94
C SER A 33 4.45 -17.07 -16.43
N THR A 34 5.49 -17.61 -15.82
CA THR A 34 5.62 -17.76 -14.37
C THR A 34 6.51 -16.70 -13.73
N ILE A 35 6.99 -15.76 -14.54
CA ILE A 35 7.89 -14.67 -14.15
C ILE A 35 7.54 -13.41 -14.93
N SER A 36 7.99 -12.24 -14.49
CA SER A 36 7.73 -10.97 -15.19
C SER A 36 8.44 -10.91 -16.54
N LEU A 37 7.66 -10.59 -17.57
CA LEU A 37 8.14 -10.41 -18.94
C LEU A 37 8.64 -8.98 -19.16
N GLU A 38 9.49 -8.80 -20.19
CA GLU A 38 9.94 -7.48 -20.66
C GLU A 38 8.79 -6.70 -21.35
N ALA A 39 7.94 -7.38 -22.09
CA ALA A 39 6.75 -6.84 -22.73
C ALA A 39 5.51 -7.66 -22.35
N TRP A 40 4.32 -7.14 -22.64
CA TRP A 40 3.06 -7.75 -22.25
C TRP A 40 2.78 -9.11 -22.91
N ASP A 41 3.44 -9.41 -24.06
CA ASP A 41 3.28 -10.62 -24.85
C ASP A 41 4.38 -10.67 -25.92
N ASN A 42 4.71 -11.87 -26.45
CA ASN A 42 5.62 -12.06 -27.59
C ASN A 42 5.16 -11.33 -28.87
N LYS A 43 3.87 -11.10 -29.06
CA LYS A 43 3.34 -10.32 -30.19
C LYS A 43 3.79 -8.85 -30.17
N TYR A 44 4.15 -8.31 -29.03
CA TYR A 44 4.68 -6.93 -28.91
C TYR A 44 6.20 -6.87 -29.02
N LYS A 45 6.90 -7.95 -28.64
CA LYS A 45 8.33 -8.10 -28.75
C LYS A 45 8.68 -9.59 -28.88
N PRO A 46 8.82 -10.13 -30.11
CA PRO A 46 9.04 -11.56 -30.32
C PRO A 46 10.29 -12.16 -29.66
N ASN A 47 11.32 -11.33 -29.48
CA ASN A 47 12.58 -11.69 -28.82
C ASN A 47 12.70 -11.10 -27.41
N GLN A 48 11.58 -10.95 -26.69
CA GLN A 48 11.60 -10.42 -25.33
C GLN A 48 12.26 -11.36 -24.33
N ASP A 49 12.81 -10.79 -23.28
CA ASP A 49 13.26 -11.54 -22.13
C ASP A 49 12.06 -12.00 -21.28
N TRP A 50 12.07 -13.27 -20.90
CA TRP A 50 11.06 -13.87 -20.02
C TRP A 50 11.43 -13.77 -18.54
N ASN A 51 12.46 -13.00 -18.22
CA ASN A 51 12.89 -12.67 -16.87
C ASN A 51 13.37 -11.21 -16.87
N HIS A 52 12.43 -10.28 -16.78
CA HIS A 52 12.77 -8.87 -16.90
C HIS A 52 12.23 -8.03 -15.72
N ALA A 53 13.12 -7.32 -15.06
CA ALA A 53 12.80 -6.53 -13.88
C ALA A 53 11.74 -5.44 -14.11
N TRP A 54 11.60 -4.91 -15.31
CA TRP A 54 10.58 -3.89 -15.62
C TRP A 54 9.17 -4.41 -15.44
N GLY A 55 8.94 -5.67 -15.77
CA GLY A 55 7.66 -6.32 -15.54
C GLY A 55 7.32 -6.55 -14.06
N ALA A 56 8.29 -6.45 -13.17
CA ALA A 56 8.11 -6.68 -11.74
C ALA A 56 7.64 -5.43 -10.96
N ALA A 57 7.25 -4.35 -11.63
CA ALA A 57 6.78 -3.12 -10.98
C ALA A 57 5.72 -3.35 -9.88
N PRO A 58 4.72 -4.26 -10.00
CA PRO A 58 3.76 -4.53 -8.93
C PRO A 58 4.41 -4.98 -7.62
N ALA A 59 5.50 -5.74 -7.67
CA ALA A 59 6.21 -6.19 -6.47
C ALA A 59 6.80 -5.04 -5.63
N ASN A 60 7.07 -3.89 -6.25
CA ASN A 60 7.48 -2.67 -5.57
C ASN A 60 6.28 -1.79 -5.20
N ILE A 61 5.35 -1.60 -6.12
CA ILE A 61 4.22 -0.68 -5.96
C ILE A 61 3.25 -1.16 -4.88
N ILE A 62 2.94 -2.45 -4.81
CA ILE A 62 2.00 -2.99 -3.83
C ILE A 62 2.47 -2.73 -2.39
N PRO A 63 3.66 -3.15 -1.95
CA PRO A 63 4.08 -2.89 -0.57
C PRO A 63 4.31 -1.40 -0.29
N ARG A 64 4.88 -0.67 -1.24
CA ARG A 64 5.31 0.71 -1.02
C ARG A 64 4.18 1.73 -1.14
N ARG A 65 3.27 1.56 -2.08
CA ARG A 65 2.22 2.53 -2.39
C ARG A 65 0.83 2.08 -1.97
N LEU A 66 0.39 0.91 -2.41
CA LEU A 66 -0.94 0.40 -2.06
C LEU A 66 -1.01 0.12 -0.55
N MET A 67 -0.05 -0.63 0.00
CA MET A 67 0.06 -0.85 1.45
C MET A 67 0.71 0.33 2.18
N GLY A 68 1.38 1.23 1.47
CA GLY A 68 1.89 2.49 1.97
C GLY A 68 3.05 2.38 2.95
N VAL A 69 3.90 1.34 2.82
CA VAL A 69 5.06 1.15 3.71
C VAL A 69 6.33 1.65 3.06
N GLU A 70 6.84 2.76 3.54
CA GLU A 70 8.08 3.37 3.03
C GLU A 70 9.05 3.74 4.17
N PRO A 71 10.36 3.63 3.95
CA PRO A 71 11.34 4.14 4.92
C PRO A 71 11.34 5.67 4.89
N LEU A 72 11.22 6.30 6.07
CA LEU A 72 11.44 7.73 6.25
C LEU A 72 12.88 8.03 6.67
N THR A 73 13.53 7.06 7.30
CA THR A 73 14.95 7.17 7.68
C THR A 73 15.71 5.93 7.22
N PRO A 74 17.04 6.03 7.01
CA PRO A 74 17.85 4.90 6.58
C PRO A 74 17.64 3.65 7.44
N GLY A 75 17.62 2.49 6.80
CA GLY A 75 17.46 1.20 7.46
C GLY A 75 16.12 1.04 8.18
N PHE A 76 15.05 1.71 7.73
CA PHE A 76 13.74 1.65 8.39
C PHE A 76 13.79 2.01 9.89
N GLY A 77 14.62 2.95 10.31
CA GLY A 77 14.57 3.46 11.67
C GLY A 77 13.19 4.05 11.99
N THR A 78 12.63 4.81 11.05
CA THR A 78 11.23 5.23 11.03
C THR A 78 10.62 4.84 9.68
N ALA A 79 9.44 4.24 9.70
CA ALA A 79 8.63 3.96 8.50
C ALA A 79 7.48 4.96 8.37
N ARG A 80 6.98 5.16 7.14
CA ARG A 80 5.66 5.71 6.88
C ARG A 80 4.69 4.57 6.67
N ILE A 81 3.52 4.63 7.30
CA ILE A 81 2.39 3.72 7.09
C ILE A 81 1.24 4.55 6.56
N LYS A 82 1.01 4.51 5.25
CA LYS A 82 0.01 5.32 4.53
C LYS A 82 -0.69 4.48 3.47
N PRO A 83 -1.56 3.52 3.85
CA PRO A 83 -2.26 2.67 2.88
C PRO A 83 -3.18 3.47 1.96
N GLN A 84 -3.21 3.09 0.68
CA GLN A 84 -4.02 3.71 -0.36
C GLN A 84 -4.71 2.60 -1.17
N LEU A 85 -5.72 1.98 -0.58
CA LEU A 85 -6.38 0.79 -1.13
C LEU A 85 -7.35 1.11 -2.28
N ALA A 86 -7.72 2.39 -2.48
CA ALA A 86 -8.76 2.76 -3.43
C ALA A 86 -10.06 1.99 -3.15
N SER A 87 -10.66 1.35 -4.14
CA SER A 87 -11.89 0.56 -4.01
C SER A 87 -11.69 -0.87 -3.49
N LEU A 88 -10.46 -1.29 -3.12
CA LEU A 88 -10.27 -2.58 -2.48
C LEU A 88 -10.90 -2.58 -1.08
N GLU A 89 -11.72 -3.58 -0.80
CA GLU A 89 -12.39 -3.75 0.50
C GLU A 89 -11.44 -4.22 1.60
N TRP A 90 -10.36 -4.92 1.22
CA TRP A 90 -9.35 -5.36 2.16
C TRP A 90 -8.00 -5.63 1.48
N ALA A 91 -6.94 -5.55 2.27
CA ALA A 91 -5.62 -6.00 1.87
C ALA A 91 -4.84 -6.48 3.10
N LYS A 92 -3.95 -7.46 2.88
CA LYS A 92 -3.06 -7.99 3.90
C LYS A 92 -1.67 -8.18 3.33
N ALA A 93 -0.65 -7.76 4.09
CA ALA A 93 0.74 -7.90 3.67
C ALA A 93 1.69 -8.12 4.85
N THR A 94 2.77 -8.82 4.56
CA THR A 94 3.96 -8.90 5.41
C THR A 94 5.13 -8.32 4.63
N ILE A 95 5.61 -7.15 5.05
CA ILE A 95 6.67 -6.40 4.35
C ILE A 95 7.98 -6.59 5.12
N PRO A 96 8.96 -7.29 4.53
CA PRO A 96 10.26 -7.50 5.16
C PRO A 96 11.03 -6.17 5.24
N THR A 97 11.66 -5.94 6.37
CA THR A 97 12.62 -4.85 6.55
C THR A 97 13.89 -5.39 7.21
N ILE A 98 14.97 -4.62 7.16
CA ILE A 98 16.22 -4.99 7.85
C ILE A 98 16.05 -5.12 9.37
N ARG A 99 14.97 -4.56 9.95
CA ARG A 99 14.66 -4.59 11.39
C ARG A 99 13.62 -5.64 11.77
N GLY A 100 13.13 -6.41 10.81
CA GLY A 100 12.05 -7.37 10.95
C GLY A 100 10.87 -7.04 10.07
N ALA A 101 9.85 -7.89 10.09
CA ALA A 101 8.70 -7.73 9.22
C ALA A 101 7.66 -6.78 9.81
N ILE A 102 7.23 -5.81 9.01
CA ILE A 102 5.99 -5.06 9.26
C ILE A 102 4.83 -5.92 8.77
N ARG A 103 3.86 -6.20 9.64
CA ARG A 103 2.64 -6.94 9.26
C ARG A 103 1.47 -5.99 9.27
N MET A 104 0.66 -6.05 8.22
CA MET A 104 -0.49 -5.17 8.06
C MET A 104 -1.71 -5.94 7.57
N GLU A 105 -2.87 -5.58 8.12
CA GLU A 105 -4.19 -5.94 7.61
C GLU A 105 -5.02 -4.66 7.55
N VAL A 106 -5.66 -4.42 6.42
CA VAL A 106 -6.53 -3.26 6.22
C VAL A 106 -7.90 -3.75 5.78
N GLU A 107 -8.95 -3.26 6.43
CA GLU A 107 -10.33 -3.38 5.99
C GLU A 107 -10.84 -1.98 5.65
N ASN A 108 -11.36 -1.83 4.44
CA ASN A 108 -11.83 -0.57 3.87
C ASN A 108 -13.31 -0.74 3.50
N LYS A 109 -14.18 -0.63 4.49
CA LYS A 109 -15.63 -0.81 4.35
C LYS A 109 -16.33 0.55 4.29
N ALA A 110 -17.58 0.53 3.85
CA ALA A 110 -18.38 1.76 3.70
C ALA A 110 -18.60 2.51 5.02
N ASP A 111 -18.67 1.79 6.12
CA ASP A 111 -18.99 2.28 7.47
C ASP A 111 -17.76 2.40 8.39
N ALA A 112 -16.64 1.74 8.05
CA ALA A 112 -15.44 1.75 8.87
C ALA A 112 -14.18 1.46 8.06
N TYR A 113 -13.10 2.15 8.41
CA TYR A 113 -11.75 1.79 7.97
C TYR A 113 -10.97 1.25 9.16
N ILE A 114 -10.40 0.05 9.02
CA ILE A 114 -9.63 -0.60 10.08
C ILE A 114 -8.23 -0.91 9.57
N LEU A 115 -7.22 -0.39 10.26
CA LEU A 115 -5.81 -0.70 10.02
C LEU A 115 -5.25 -1.44 11.23
N LYS A 116 -4.91 -2.72 11.05
CA LYS A 116 -4.08 -3.47 12.01
C LYS A 116 -2.65 -3.46 11.51
N VAL A 117 -1.72 -3.03 12.36
CA VAL A 117 -0.30 -2.95 12.02
C VAL A 117 0.56 -3.42 13.17
N THR A 118 1.57 -4.25 12.86
CA THR A 118 2.62 -4.64 13.81
C THR A 118 3.94 -4.09 13.34
N ILE A 119 4.57 -3.28 14.20
CA ILE A 119 5.87 -2.66 13.99
C ILE A 119 6.93 -3.48 14.75
N PRO A 120 7.99 -3.96 14.08
CA PRO A 120 9.04 -4.75 14.72
C PRO A 120 9.85 -3.94 15.72
N ALA A 121 10.68 -4.62 16.53
CA ALA A 121 11.55 -4.00 17.51
C ALA A 121 12.53 -2.98 16.89
N ASN A 122 12.91 -1.96 17.67
CA ASN A 122 13.86 -0.91 17.27
C ASN A 122 13.43 -0.11 16.04
N MET A 123 12.12 0.11 15.90
CA MET A 123 11.51 0.80 14.77
C MET A 123 10.35 1.68 15.24
N ASP A 124 10.22 2.84 14.63
CA ASP A 124 9.05 3.70 14.76
C ASP A 124 8.27 3.75 13.44
N ALA A 125 7.03 4.20 13.50
CA ALA A 125 6.24 4.46 12.30
C ALA A 125 5.36 5.70 12.45
N GLU A 126 5.27 6.51 11.38
CA GLU A 126 4.27 7.55 11.22
C GLU A 126 3.05 6.98 10.52
N VAL A 127 1.89 7.13 11.13
CA VAL A 127 0.65 6.51 10.65
C VAL A 127 -0.26 7.56 10.04
N TYR A 128 -0.71 7.26 8.82
CA TYR A 128 -1.66 8.04 8.04
C TYR A 128 -2.89 7.19 7.75
N LEU A 129 -4.06 7.77 7.95
CA LEU A 129 -5.36 7.13 7.76
C LEU A 129 -6.17 7.91 6.71
N PRO A 130 -7.08 7.30 5.97
CA PRO A 130 -7.89 8.04 5.02
C PRO A 130 -8.76 9.08 5.74
N LEU A 131 -8.93 10.26 5.12
CA LEU A 131 -9.83 11.28 5.59
C LEU A 131 -11.26 10.92 5.18
N PRO A 132 -12.15 10.54 6.11
CA PRO A 132 -13.51 10.19 5.78
C PRO A 132 -14.35 11.43 5.43
N ARG A 133 -15.47 11.22 4.77
CA ARG A 133 -16.47 12.26 4.52
C ARG A 133 -17.35 12.44 5.76
N GLY A 134 -17.55 13.66 6.19
CA GLY A 134 -18.43 14.00 7.31
C GLY A 134 -17.76 13.97 8.68
N LYS A 135 -18.54 13.65 9.71
CA LYS A 135 -18.03 13.50 11.10
C LYS A 135 -17.37 12.13 11.25
N TYR A 136 -16.29 12.09 11.97
CA TYR A 136 -15.54 10.84 12.20
C TYR A 136 -14.99 10.79 13.63
N THR A 137 -14.72 9.58 14.07
CA THR A 137 -13.93 9.28 15.26
C THR A 137 -12.75 8.40 14.87
N VAL A 138 -11.63 8.55 15.57
CA VAL A 138 -10.46 7.70 15.38
C VAL A 138 -10.05 7.11 16.71
N THR A 139 -9.86 5.80 16.72
CA THR A 139 -9.34 5.08 17.90
C THR A 139 -8.08 4.30 17.54
N ASN A 140 -7.25 4.04 18.54
CA ASN A 140 -6.14 3.09 18.48
C ASN A 140 -6.24 2.14 19.67
N ASN A 141 -6.33 0.84 19.41
CA ASN A 141 -6.57 -0.18 20.44
C ASN A 141 -7.78 0.15 21.35
N GLY A 142 -8.84 0.71 20.74
CA GLY A 142 -10.07 1.12 21.42
C GLY A 142 -10.02 2.47 22.14
N ALA A 143 -8.85 3.07 22.31
CA ALA A 143 -8.72 4.39 22.93
C ALA A 143 -8.81 5.52 21.87
N PRO A 144 -9.52 6.63 22.14
CA PRO A 144 -9.57 7.78 21.26
C PRO A 144 -8.18 8.35 20.93
N VAL A 145 -7.94 8.67 19.66
CA VAL A 145 -6.67 9.25 19.18
C VAL A 145 -6.92 10.63 18.61
N LYS A 146 -6.09 11.58 19.03
CA LYS A 146 -6.06 12.91 18.40
C LYS A 146 -5.35 12.83 17.06
N VAL A 147 -6.05 13.23 16.01
CA VAL A 147 -5.52 13.25 14.65
C VAL A 147 -5.51 14.67 14.08
N SER A 148 -4.68 14.91 13.08
CA SER A 148 -4.64 16.17 12.33
C SER A 148 -4.81 15.91 10.84
N ARG A 149 -5.47 16.83 10.13
CA ARG A 149 -5.58 16.76 8.66
C ARG A 149 -4.24 17.06 8.02
N VAL A 150 -3.86 16.27 7.04
CA VAL A 150 -2.70 16.57 6.20
C VAL A 150 -3.09 17.63 5.18
N LYS A 151 -2.38 18.73 5.14
CA LYS A 151 -2.73 19.86 4.25
C LYS A 151 -2.62 19.45 2.77
N GLY A 152 -3.70 19.61 2.03
CA GLY A 152 -3.73 19.33 0.58
C GLY A 152 -3.82 17.82 0.23
N GLU A 153 -3.98 16.93 1.22
CA GLU A 153 -4.09 15.50 0.99
C GLU A 153 -5.37 14.92 1.63
N PRO A 154 -5.91 13.82 1.10
CA PRO A 154 -7.09 13.15 1.65
C PRO A 154 -6.74 12.23 2.83
N PHE A 155 -5.88 12.70 3.75
CA PHE A 155 -5.38 11.91 4.87
C PHE A 155 -5.44 12.63 6.21
N LEU A 156 -5.52 11.80 7.26
CA LEU A 156 -5.33 12.15 8.65
C LEU A 156 -3.97 11.64 9.11
N TYR A 157 -3.18 12.45 9.76
CA TYR A 157 -2.00 12.02 10.49
C TYR A 157 -2.41 11.58 11.90
N ALA A 158 -2.21 10.31 12.22
CA ALA A 158 -2.57 9.70 13.48
C ALA A 158 -1.42 9.64 14.51
N GLY A 159 -0.29 10.22 14.15
CA GLY A 159 0.86 10.32 15.04
C GLY A 159 1.96 9.29 14.74
N LYS A 160 2.98 9.32 15.58
CA LYS A 160 4.11 8.40 15.55
C LYS A 160 3.91 7.31 16.61
N ILE A 161 4.14 6.07 16.22
CA ILE A 161 4.04 4.88 17.08
C ILE A 161 5.40 4.17 17.14
N GLY A 162 5.69 3.49 18.23
CA GLY A 162 6.89 2.67 18.38
C GLY A 162 6.65 1.20 17.97
N SER A 163 7.56 0.33 18.40
CA SER A 163 7.39 -1.13 18.27
C SER A 163 6.14 -1.62 18.96
N GLY A 164 5.42 -2.59 18.38
CA GLY A 164 4.21 -3.15 18.96
C GLY A 164 3.12 -3.42 17.93
N SER A 165 1.95 -3.82 18.41
CA SER A 165 0.76 -4.07 17.58
C SER A 165 -0.33 -3.05 17.88
N TYR A 166 -0.91 -2.51 16.82
CA TYR A 166 -1.88 -1.42 16.87
C TYR A 166 -3.07 -1.73 15.98
N THR A 167 -4.24 -1.30 16.43
CA THR A 167 -5.49 -1.37 15.65
C THR A 167 -6.11 0.02 15.61
N PHE A 168 -5.96 0.69 14.48
CA PHE A 168 -6.62 1.97 14.21
C PHE A 168 -7.99 1.71 13.59
N VAL A 169 -9.00 2.41 14.09
CA VAL A 169 -10.37 2.38 13.55
C VAL A 169 -10.81 3.81 13.26
N VAL A 170 -11.31 4.04 12.05
CA VAL A 170 -11.95 5.29 11.62
C VAL A 170 -13.41 4.97 11.31
N ASN A 171 -14.35 5.59 12.05
CA ASN A 171 -15.81 5.46 11.89
C ASN A 171 -16.42 6.78 11.48
#